data_1984cf1e7566ae90f9c7d08b9570f03c
#
_entry.id   1984cf1e7566ae90f9c7d08b9570f03c
#
_cell.length_a   1.000
_cell.length_b   1.000
_cell.length_c   1.000
_cell.angle_alpha   90.00
_cell.angle_beta   90.00
_cell.angle_gamma   90.00
#
_symmetry.space_group_name_H-M   'P 1'
#
loop_
_entity.id
_entity.type
_entity.pdbx_description
1 polymer ?
#
loop_
_entity_poly.entity_id
_entity_poly.type
_entity_poly.pdbx_seq_one_letter_code
_entity_poly.pdbx_strand_id
1 'polypeptide(L)'
;AEFEQMTRDLVERTTAPVRMALDDACIAPSELGCVLLVGGSTRIPAVQEHVRRITGKEPSASVNPDECVATGAAIQGDTLSGATTGIVRSNSLLLLDVTPLSLSIETVGGVATRLVERNSTLPVHYSKTFSTAASFQTSVEIKVLQGERPMAKDNKAIGTFRLKGIKRAPAGVPQIEVTFDIDANGILTVSAKDLDTGKEQSITIDDSDRMSDDEVQQAINDAEEYAEEDEFRRATMEVLSLIHISEP
;
A
#
# COMPACT_ATOMS: atom_id res chain seq x y z
N ALA A 1 3.38 37.37 -9.89
CA ALA A 1 2.16 37.49 -10.71
C ALA A 1 2.14 36.47 -11.86
N GLU A 2 2.99 36.59 -12.90
CA GLU A 2 2.96 35.66 -14.06
C GLU A 2 3.35 34.22 -13.68
N PHE A 3 4.43 34.04 -12.94
CA PHE A 3 4.87 32.73 -12.41
C PHE A 3 3.77 32.05 -11.55
N GLU A 4 3.12 32.79 -10.67
CA GLU A 4 2.03 32.28 -9.83
C GLU A 4 0.82 31.88 -10.67
N GLN A 5 0.54 32.59 -11.76
CA GLN A 5 -0.54 32.23 -12.66
C GLN A 5 -0.22 30.94 -13.44
N MET A 6 1.03 30.77 -13.85
CA MET A 6 1.49 29.58 -14.58
C MET A 6 1.57 28.32 -13.71
N THR A 7 1.76 28.50 -12.41
CA THR A 7 1.94 27.37 -11.45
C THR A 7 0.73 27.13 -10.57
N ARG A 8 -0.35 27.87 -10.75
CA ARG A 8 -1.54 27.81 -9.88
C ARG A 8 -2.15 26.40 -9.87
N ASP A 9 -2.32 25.79 -11.03
CA ASP A 9 -2.87 24.45 -11.17
C ASP A 9 -2.03 23.40 -10.45
N LEU A 10 -0.70 23.50 -10.50
CA LEU A 10 0.22 22.60 -9.78
C LEU A 10 0.07 22.75 -8.27
N VAL A 11 -0.06 23.97 -7.78
CA VAL A 11 -0.28 24.23 -6.35
C VAL A 11 -1.65 23.71 -5.92
N GLU A 12 -2.70 23.92 -6.71
CA GLU A 12 -4.05 23.46 -6.38
C GLU A 12 -4.15 21.93 -6.36
N ARG A 13 -3.43 21.21 -7.21
CA ARG A 13 -3.35 19.74 -7.23
C ARG A 13 -2.84 19.16 -5.90
N THR A 14 -2.07 19.91 -5.12
CA THR A 14 -1.58 19.45 -3.81
C THR A 14 -2.70 19.39 -2.74
N THR A 15 -3.88 19.94 -3.02
CA THR A 15 -5.02 19.92 -2.08
C THR A 15 -5.53 18.51 -1.82
N ALA A 16 -5.67 17.70 -2.88
CA ALA A 16 -6.24 16.36 -2.76
C ALA A 16 -5.40 15.45 -1.87
N PRO A 17 -4.06 15.29 -2.08
CA PRO A 17 -3.24 14.46 -1.19
C PRO A 17 -3.22 14.94 0.27
N VAL A 18 -3.25 16.26 0.51
CA VAL A 18 -3.31 16.78 1.89
C VAL A 18 -4.63 16.40 2.58
N ARG A 19 -5.76 16.55 1.88
CA ARG A 19 -7.07 16.17 2.44
C ARG A 19 -7.14 14.67 2.70
N MET A 20 -6.72 13.87 1.74
CA MET A 20 -6.69 12.41 1.88
C MET A 20 -5.86 11.96 3.09
N ALA A 21 -4.66 12.54 3.29
CA ALA A 21 -3.83 12.21 4.44
C ALA A 21 -4.50 12.57 5.77
N LEU A 22 -5.26 13.67 5.83
CA LEU A 22 -6.03 14.06 7.00
C LEU A 22 -7.22 13.11 7.23
N ASP A 23 -7.92 12.74 6.17
CA ASP A 23 -9.07 11.82 6.22
C ASP A 23 -8.61 10.41 6.64
N ASP A 24 -7.53 9.89 6.06
CA ASP A 24 -6.93 8.61 6.43
C ASP A 24 -6.49 8.56 7.89
N ALA A 25 -5.95 9.68 8.39
CA ALA A 25 -5.57 9.81 9.79
C ALA A 25 -6.77 10.07 10.73
N CYS A 26 -7.96 10.30 10.18
CA CYS A 26 -9.15 10.73 10.92
C CYS A 26 -8.88 11.99 11.79
N ILE A 27 -8.09 12.94 11.27
CA ILE A 27 -7.68 14.18 11.98
C ILE A 27 -8.27 15.38 11.26
N ALA A 28 -8.97 16.25 12.02
CA ALA A 28 -9.38 17.54 11.49
C ALA A 28 -8.17 18.49 11.37
N PRO A 29 -8.16 19.42 10.37
CA PRO A 29 -7.07 20.40 10.22
C PRO A 29 -6.78 21.21 11.49
N SER A 30 -7.81 21.47 12.32
CA SER A 30 -7.68 22.17 13.59
C SER A 30 -6.90 21.40 14.66
N GLU A 31 -6.86 20.08 14.56
CA GLU A 31 -6.19 19.18 15.52
C GLU A 31 -4.71 18.99 15.22
N LEU A 32 -4.24 19.43 14.03
CA LEU A 32 -2.82 19.39 13.71
C LEU A 32 -2.01 20.14 14.77
N GLY A 33 -0.98 19.50 15.33
CA GLY A 33 -0.08 20.15 16.28
C GLY A 33 0.82 21.19 15.61
N CYS A 34 1.39 20.85 14.47
CA CYS A 34 2.30 21.70 13.71
C CYS A 34 2.24 21.32 12.21
N VAL A 35 2.53 22.30 11.36
CA VAL A 35 2.71 22.10 9.92
C VAL A 35 4.14 22.44 9.56
N LEU A 36 4.88 21.47 9.00
CA LEU A 36 6.25 21.65 8.54
C LEU A 36 6.27 21.61 7.01
N LEU A 37 7.04 22.52 6.42
CA LEU A 37 7.27 22.56 4.98
C LEU A 37 8.68 22.04 4.67
N VAL A 38 8.77 21.02 3.82
CA VAL A 38 10.01 20.35 3.46
C VAL A 38 10.20 20.39 1.94
N GLY A 39 11.45 20.57 1.51
CA GLY A 39 11.83 20.66 0.10
C GLY A 39 11.82 22.09 -0.44
N GLY A 40 12.68 22.35 -1.44
CA GLY A 40 12.92 23.69 -1.98
C GLY A 40 11.69 24.38 -2.56
N SER A 41 10.76 23.61 -3.17
CA SER A 41 9.51 24.13 -3.73
C SER A 41 8.60 24.80 -2.68
N THR A 42 8.71 24.41 -1.43
CA THR A 42 7.92 25.00 -0.33
C THR A 42 8.35 26.43 0.05
N ARG A 43 9.46 26.91 -0.52
CA ARG A 43 9.87 28.32 -0.40
C ARG A 43 9.01 29.25 -1.25
N ILE A 44 8.24 28.72 -2.19
CA ILE A 44 7.34 29.52 -3.04
C ILE A 44 6.21 30.09 -2.18
N PRO A 45 6.02 31.41 -2.13
CA PRO A 45 5.00 32.02 -1.29
C PRO A 45 3.58 31.49 -1.55
N ALA A 46 3.25 31.21 -2.81
CA ALA A 46 1.95 30.66 -3.18
C ALA A 46 1.71 29.25 -2.56
N VAL A 47 2.75 28.42 -2.40
CA VAL A 47 2.66 27.11 -1.73
C VAL A 47 2.39 27.30 -0.25
N GLN A 48 3.12 28.21 0.41
CA GLN A 48 2.95 28.50 1.84
C GLN A 48 1.55 29.02 2.15
N GLU A 49 1.05 29.96 1.32
CA GLU A 49 -0.29 30.51 1.47
C GLU A 49 -1.37 29.46 1.21
N HIS A 50 -1.15 28.58 0.24
CA HIS A 50 -2.06 27.48 -0.06
C HIS A 50 -2.18 26.51 1.12
N VAL A 51 -1.05 26.09 1.69
CA VAL A 51 -1.03 25.20 2.87
C VAL A 51 -1.70 25.88 4.07
N ARG A 52 -1.43 27.16 4.31
CA ARG A 52 -2.12 27.93 5.36
C ARG A 52 -3.63 27.94 5.17
N ARG A 53 -4.10 28.10 3.94
CA ARG A 53 -5.53 28.11 3.61
C ARG A 53 -6.19 26.75 3.85
N ILE A 54 -5.51 25.65 3.55
CA ILE A 54 -6.06 24.29 3.72
C ILE A 54 -6.06 23.88 5.19
N THR A 55 -4.96 24.15 5.90
CA THR A 55 -4.76 23.67 7.27
C THR A 55 -5.28 24.66 8.34
N GLY A 56 -5.48 25.91 7.96
CA GLY A 56 -5.80 26.98 8.91
C GLY A 56 -4.66 27.34 9.86
N LYS A 57 -3.46 26.79 9.65
CA LYS A 57 -2.28 26.99 10.52
C LYS A 57 -1.13 27.62 9.77
N GLU A 58 -0.36 28.43 10.48
CA GLU A 58 0.89 29.00 9.97
C GLU A 58 1.95 27.90 9.89
N PRO A 59 2.54 27.65 8.72
CA PRO A 59 3.65 26.70 8.61
C PRO A 59 4.85 27.14 9.45
N SER A 60 5.44 26.19 10.16
CA SER A 60 6.62 26.44 11.00
C SER A 60 7.87 26.67 10.15
N ALA A 61 8.61 27.71 10.45
CA ALA A 61 9.92 28.01 9.86
C ALA A 61 11.10 27.46 10.71
N SER A 62 10.84 26.56 11.67
CA SER A 62 11.85 26.06 12.60
C SER A 62 12.88 25.12 11.96
N VAL A 63 12.60 24.62 10.76
CA VAL A 63 13.46 23.67 10.04
C VAL A 63 13.85 24.26 8.69
N ASN A 64 15.12 24.08 8.28
CA ASN A 64 15.52 24.44 6.92
C ASN A 64 14.93 23.43 5.92
N PRO A 65 14.05 23.85 5.00
CA PRO A 65 13.39 22.95 4.05
C PRO A 65 14.35 22.15 3.17
N ASP A 66 15.53 22.69 2.87
CA ASP A 66 16.51 22.03 1.96
C ASP A 66 17.34 20.98 2.69
N GLU A 67 17.54 21.11 4.00
CA GLU A 67 18.40 20.24 4.81
C GLU A 67 17.63 19.23 5.68
N CYS A 68 16.33 19.40 5.77
CA CYS A 68 15.47 18.64 6.68
C CYS A 68 15.60 17.12 6.45
N VAL A 69 15.57 16.67 5.18
CA VAL A 69 15.68 15.26 4.82
C VAL A 69 17.05 14.69 5.20
N ALA A 70 18.13 15.41 4.88
CA ALA A 70 19.49 14.98 5.22
C ALA A 70 19.70 14.90 6.74
N THR A 71 19.17 15.87 7.50
CA THR A 71 19.19 15.88 8.95
C THR A 71 18.41 14.68 9.54
N GLY A 72 17.22 14.41 9.02
CA GLY A 72 16.41 13.28 9.44
C GLY A 72 17.10 11.94 9.15
N ALA A 73 17.69 11.79 7.96
CA ALA A 73 18.46 10.59 7.59
C ALA A 73 19.67 10.38 8.51
N ALA A 74 20.38 11.45 8.90
CA ALA A 74 21.49 11.36 9.82
C ALA A 74 21.05 10.91 11.23
N ILE A 75 19.92 11.43 11.73
CA ILE A 75 19.33 11.02 13.00
C ILE A 75 18.94 9.55 12.98
N GLN A 76 18.28 9.11 11.91
CA GLN A 76 17.88 7.70 11.74
C GLN A 76 19.09 6.78 11.63
N GLY A 77 20.12 7.18 10.88
CA GLY A 77 21.38 6.44 10.76
C GLY A 77 22.10 6.27 12.10
N ASP A 78 22.13 7.32 12.94
CA ASP A 78 22.70 7.25 14.31
C ASP A 78 21.90 6.27 15.19
N THR A 79 20.57 6.30 15.09
CA THR A 79 19.67 5.38 15.81
C THR A 79 19.92 3.93 15.41
N LEU A 80 20.02 3.63 14.11
CA LEU A 80 20.24 2.28 13.58
C LEU A 80 21.66 1.75 13.88
N SER A 81 22.66 2.63 13.94
CA SER A 81 24.06 2.23 14.21
C SER A 81 24.28 1.77 15.65
N GLY A 82 23.36 2.08 16.57
CA GLY A 82 23.51 1.82 17.99
C GLY A 82 24.68 2.59 18.64
N ALA A 83 25.31 3.49 17.90
CA ALA A 83 26.39 4.32 18.39
C ALA A 83 25.80 5.46 19.24
N THR A 84 25.92 5.33 20.55
CA THR A 84 25.59 6.38 21.51
C THR A 84 26.57 7.56 21.42
N THR A 85 26.68 8.18 20.27
CA THR A 85 27.61 9.31 20.05
C THR A 85 27.02 10.66 20.54
N GLY A 86 26.13 10.65 21.50
CA GLY A 86 25.83 11.82 22.33
C GLY A 86 25.06 12.98 21.66
N ILE A 87 24.71 12.89 20.38
CA ILE A 87 24.00 13.95 19.66
C ILE A 87 22.49 13.91 19.96
N VAL A 88 21.96 12.72 20.23
CA VAL A 88 20.56 12.56 20.61
C VAL A 88 20.46 11.69 21.86
N ARG A 89 20.41 12.34 23.01
CA ARG A 89 19.81 11.76 24.21
C ARG A 89 18.29 11.79 24.02
N SER A 90 17.79 10.99 23.10
CA SER A 90 16.37 10.91 22.89
C SER A 90 15.90 9.48 23.09
N ASN A 91 14.95 9.32 23.96
CA ASN A 91 14.04 8.21 23.97
C ASN A 91 13.66 7.86 22.52
N SER A 92 14.11 6.71 22.05
CA SER A 92 13.63 5.99 20.87
C SER A 92 12.69 6.78 19.95
N LEU A 93 13.25 7.46 18.95
CA LEU A 93 12.45 7.87 17.79
C LEU A 93 12.00 6.57 17.11
N LEU A 94 10.74 6.24 17.20
CA LEU A 94 10.15 5.11 16.52
C LEU A 94 9.61 5.62 15.17
N LEU A 95 10.26 5.21 14.09
CA LEU A 95 9.75 5.40 12.73
C LEU A 95 8.90 4.17 12.37
N LEU A 96 7.64 4.40 12.05
CA LEU A 96 6.71 3.38 11.56
C LEU A 96 6.29 3.77 10.15
N ASP A 97 6.68 2.96 9.19
CA ASP A 97 6.20 3.05 7.83
C ASP A 97 4.88 2.30 7.66
N VAL A 98 4.13 2.62 6.61
CA VAL A 98 2.87 1.97 6.26
C VAL A 98 2.84 1.61 4.78
N THR A 99 2.01 0.61 4.44
CA THR A 99 1.75 0.26 3.04
C THR A 99 0.89 1.33 2.37
N PRO A 100 1.27 1.87 1.20
CA PRO A 100 0.50 2.92 0.53
C PRO A 100 -0.81 2.43 -0.09
N LEU A 101 -0.87 1.15 -0.47
CA LEU A 101 -2.03 0.47 -1.06
C LEU A 101 -2.16 -0.95 -0.52
N SER A 102 -3.37 -1.48 -0.60
CA SER A 102 -3.65 -2.87 -0.26
C SER A 102 -2.94 -3.84 -1.20
N LEU A 103 -2.50 -4.96 -0.64
CA LEU A 103 -1.90 -6.05 -1.37
C LEU A 103 -2.83 -7.26 -1.37
N SER A 104 -3.00 -7.86 -2.53
CA SER A 104 -3.95 -8.93 -2.77
C SER A 104 -3.41 -9.98 -3.73
N ILE A 105 -4.09 -11.11 -3.84
CA ILE A 105 -3.87 -12.10 -4.90
C ILE A 105 -5.13 -12.28 -5.73
N GLU A 106 -4.94 -12.63 -6.99
CA GLU A 106 -6.05 -13.03 -7.85
C GLU A 106 -6.58 -14.41 -7.43
N THR A 107 -7.88 -14.47 -7.19
CA THR A 107 -8.59 -15.71 -6.85
C THR A 107 -9.64 -16.06 -7.90
N VAL A 108 -10.37 -17.17 -7.69
CA VAL A 108 -11.39 -17.66 -8.61
C VAL A 108 -12.38 -16.56 -8.98
N GLY A 109 -12.70 -16.45 -10.28
CA GLY A 109 -13.58 -15.40 -10.78
C GLY A 109 -12.90 -14.08 -11.05
N GLY A 110 -11.56 -13.99 -10.95
CA GLY A 110 -10.81 -12.76 -11.16
C GLY A 110 -10.97 -11.74 -10.01
N VAL A 111 -11.29 -12.22 -8.82
CA VAL A 111 -11.44 -11.39 -7.62
C VAL A 111 -10.08 -11.13 -6.99
N ALA A 112 -9.83 -9.88 -6.58
CA ALA A 112 -8.67 -9.51 -5.77
C ALA A 112 -8.96 -9.80 -4.29
N THR A 113 -8.40 -10.88 -3.76
CA THR A 113 -8.53 -11.20 -2.34
C THR A 113 -7.42 -10.52 -1.56
N ARG A 114 -7.78 -9.56 -0.73
CA ARG A 114 -6.83 -8.80 0.09
C ARG A 114 -6.24 -9.66 1.20
N LEU A 115 -4.93 -9.49 1.41
CA LEU A 115 -4.17 -10.07 2.50
C LEU A 115 -3.58 -8.98 3.40
N VAL A 116 -3.09 -7.88 2.82
CA VAL A 116 -2.57 -6.74 3.57
C VAL A 116 -3.39 -5.52 3.17
N GLU A 117 -3.98 -4.86 4.15
CA GLU A 117 -4.77 -3.64 3.93
C GLU A 117 -3.87 -2.41 3.75
N ARG A 118 -4.37 -1.41 3.05
CA ARG A 118 -3.76 -0.08 2.96
C ARG A 118 -3.52 0.48 4.37
N ASN A 119 -2.46 1.24 4.55
CA ASN A 119 -2.05 1.82 5.83
C ASN A 119 -1.67 0.81 6.93
N SER A 120 -1.39 -0.45 6.57
CA SER A 120 -0.82 -1.42 7.52
C SER A 120 0.60 -1.01 7.88
N THR A 121 0.91 -0.97 9.18
CA THR A 121 2.25 -0.62 9.69
C THR A 121 3.27 -1.70 9.38
N LEU A 122 4.49 -1.29 8.99
CA LEU A 122 5.61 -2.18 8.69
C LEU A 122 6.48 -2.42 9.95
N PRO A 123 7.09 -3.58 10.11
CA PRO A 123 6.97 -4.78 9.27
C PRO A 123 5.63 -5.48 9.44
N VAL A 124 5.15 -6.16 8.39
CA VAL A 124 3.92 -6.94 8.43
C VAL A 124 4.13 -8.35 7.91
N HIS A 125 3.61 -9.32 8.62
CA HIS A 125 3.58 -10.72 8.24
C HIS A 125 2.14 -11.23 8.29
N TYR A 126 1.61 -11.69 7.16
CA TYR A 126 0.25 -12.18 7.06
C TYR A 126 0.17 -13.42 6.19
N SER A 127 -0.51 -14.46 6.69
CA SER A 127 -0.72 -15.72 5.98
C SER A 127 -2.20 -16.04 5.86
N LYS A 128 -2.58 -16.61 4.72
CA LYS A 128 -3.95 -17.11 4.48
C LYS A 128 -3.91 -18.39 3.67
N THR A 129 -4.75 -19.35 4.05
CA THR A 129 -4.87 -20.62 3.32
C THR A 129 -5.91 -20.50 2.22
N PHE A 130 -5.52 -20.96 1.04
CA PHE A 130 -6.34 -21.07 -0.16
C PHE A 130 -6.41 -22.53 -0.62
N SER A 131 -7.23 -22.80 -1.63
CA SER A 131 -7.34 -24.12 -2.21
C SER A 131 -7.35 -24.07 -3.74
N THR A 132 -7.29 -25.25 -4.38
CA THR A 132 -7.35 -25.35 -5.83
C THR A 132 -8.77 -25.14 -6.36
N ALA A 133 -8.89 -24.43 -7.47
CA ALA A 133 -10.16 -24.15 -8.14
C ALA A 133 -10.68 -25.35 -8.95
N ALA A 134 -9.76 -26.17 -9.48
CA ALA A 134 -10.11 -27.33 -10.32
C ALA A 134 -9.62 -28.62 -9.68
N SER A 135 -10.39 -29.72 -9.90
CA SER A 135 -10.01 -31.05 -9.44
C SER A 135 -8.74 -31.54 -10.17
N PHE A 136 -7.88 -32.21 -9.41
CA PHE A 136 -6.61 -32.77 -9.88
C PHE A 136 -5.60 -31.77 -10.42
N GLN A 137 -5.73 -30.53 -10.04
CA GLN A 137 -4.79 -29.45 -10.36
C GLN A 137 -3.44 -29.72 -9.67
N THR A 138 -2.35 -29.70 -10.43
CA THR A 138 -0.99 -29.99 -9.96
C THR A 138 -0.11 -28.75 -9.83
N SER A 139 -0.62 -27.61 -10.22
CA SER A 139 0.05 -26.31 -10.06
C SER A 139 -0.97 -25.19 -9.89
N VAL A 140 -0.59 -24.17 -9.15
CA VAL A 140 -1.33 -22.91 -9.04
C VAL A 140 -0.43 -21.75 -9.44
N GLU A 141 -1.01 -20.77 -10.10
CA GLU A 141 -0.38 -19.49 -10.38
C GLU A 141 -0.85 -18.47 -9.36
N ILE A 142 0.10 -17.84 -8.70
CA ILE A 142 -0.13 -16.78 -7.74
C ILE A 142 0.24 -15.47 -8.40
N LYS A 143 -0.75 -14.61 -8.62
CA LYS A 143 -0.60 -13.28 -9.17
C LYS A 143 -0.79 -12.28 -8.04
N VAL A 144 0.28 -11.57 -7.71
CA VAL A 144 0.33 -10.56 -6.66
C VAL A 144 -0.11 -9.24 -7.24
N LEU A 145 -1.04 -8.59 -6.56
CA LEU A 145 -1.71 -7.38 -7.00
C LEU A 145 -1.55 -6.27 -5.97
N GLN A 146 -1.44 -5.04 -6.43
CA GLN A 146 -1.45 -3.83 -5.63
C GLN A 146 -2.59 -2.92 -6.09
N GLY A 147 -3.42 -2.45 -5.17
CA GLY A 147 -4.55 -1.55 -5.44
C GLY A 147 -5.77 -1.83 -4.58
N GLU A 148 -6.79 -0.98 -4.72
CA GLU A 148 -7.99 -0.99 -3.88
C GLU A 148 -9.22 -1.60 -4.56
N ARG A 149 -9.16 -1.91 -5.87
CA ARG A 149 -10.30 -2.42 -6.63
C ARG A 149 -10.59 -3.89 -6.31
N PRO A 150 -11.85 -4.31 -6.26
CA PRO A 150 -12.22 -5.71 -5.95
C PRO A 150 -11.88 -6.71 -7.06
N MET A 151 -11.72 -6.24 -8.30
CA MET A 151 -11.39 -7.12 -9.43
C MET A 151 -9.89 -7.07 -9.74
N ALA A 152 -9.30 -8.24 -9.98
CA ALA A 152 -7.86 -8.37 -10.23
C ALA A 152 -7.37 -7.56 -11.45
N LYS A 153 -8.19 -7.49 -12.51
CA LYS A 153 -7.87 -6.76 -13.74
C LYS A 153 -7.77 -5.25 -13.56
N ASP A 154 -8.42 -4.71 -12.52
CA ASP A 154 -8.49 -3.28 -12.22
C ASP A 154 -7.41 -2.84 -11.21
N ASN A 155 -6.52 -3.76 -10.81
CA ASN A 155 -5.37 -3.53 -9.95
C ASN A 155 -4.06 -3.78 -10.72
N LYS A 156 -2.95 -3.21 -10.25
CA LYS A 156 -1.63 -3.45 -10.83
C LYS A 156 -1.08 -4.81 -10.40
N ALA A 157 -0.70 -5.64 -11.36
CA ALA A 157 0.07 -6.85 -11.08
C ALA A 157 1.53 -6.48 -10.84
N ILE A 158 2.03 -6.76 -9.64
CA ILE A 158 3.40 -6.46 -9.21
C ILE A 158 4.31 -7.70 -9.20
N GLY A 159 3.74 -8.89 -9.33
CA GLY A 159 4.50 -10.13 -9.41
C GLY A 159 3.62 -11.31 -9.76
N THR A 160 4.22 -12.31 -10.41
CA THR A 160 3.53 -13.57 -10.72
C THR A 160 4.52 -14.72 -10.59
N PHE A 161 4.12 -15.76 -9.87
CA PHE A 161 4.90 -16.98 -9.75
C PHE A 161 4.01 -18.21 -9.70
N ARG A 162 4.59 -19.40 -9.89
CA ARG A 162 3.82 -20.64 -9.98
C ARG A 162 4.35 -21.69 -9.01
N LEU A 163 3.49 -22.14 -8.11
CA LEU A 163 3.73 -23.30 -7.25
C LEU A 163 3.38 -24.57 -8.04
N LYS A 164 4.32 -25.51 -8.17
CA LYS A 164 4.18 -26.78 -8.88
C LYS A 164 4.27 -27.96 -7.93
N GLY A 165 3.65 -29.09 -8.34
CA GLY A 165 3.73 -30.35 -7.60
C GLY A 165 2.82 -30.42 -6.40
N ILE A 166 1.68 -29.73 -6.48
CA ILE A 166 0.56 -29.85 -5.56
C ILE A 166 0.01 -31.27 -5.63
N LYS A 167 -0.39 -31.79 -4.48
CA LYS A 167 -1.01 -33.10 -4.35
C LYS A 167 -2.27 -33.19 -5.21
N ARG A 168 -2.39 -34.24 -6.02
CA ARG A 168 -3.58 -34.50 -6.83
C ARG A 168 -4.75 -34.86 -5.94
N ALA A 169 -5.74 -33.98 -5.85
CA ALA A 169 -6.95 -34.18 -5.06
C ALA A 169 -8.13 -33.45 -5.73
N PRO A 170 -9.38 -33.72 -5.31
CA PRO A 170 -10.53 -32.91 -5.73
C PRO A 170 -10.34 -31.41 -5.45
N ALA A 171 -11.06 -30.58 -6.20
CA ALA A 171 -11.09 -29.14 -5.93
C ALA A 171 -11.47 -28.84 -4.46
N GLY A 172 -10.85 -27.84 -3.87
CA GLY A 172 -11.12 -27.45 -2.47
C GLY A 172 -10.37 -28.28 -1.41
N VAL A 173 -9.73 -29.40 -1.77
CA VAL A 173 -9.02 -30.26 -0.80
C VAL A 173 -7.58 -29.81 -0.52
N PRO A 174 -6.73 -29.51 -1.54
CA PRO A 174 -5.37 -29.05 -1.28
C PRO A 174 -5.35 -27.75 -0.49
N GLN A 175 -4.46 -27.65 0.51
CA GLN A 175 -4.30 -26.46 1.33
C GLN A 175 -3.01 -25.75 0.95
N ILE A 176 -3.15 -24.56 0.39
CA ILE A 176 -2.03 -23.73 -0.06
C ILE A 176 -1.99 -22.48 0.80
N GLU A 177 -1.01 -22.42 1.67
CA GLU A 177 -0.75 -21.24 2.48
C GLU A 177 0.01 -20.20 1.65
N VAL A 178 -0.57 -19.01 1.52
CA VAL A 178 0.08 -17.87 0.88
C VAL A 178 0.44 -16.87 1.98
N THR A 179 1.72 -16.52 2.06
CA THR A 179 2.27 -15.62 3.07
C THR A 179 2.83 -14.37 2.39
N PHE A 180 2.42 -13.23 2.91
CA PHE A 180 2.99 -11.92 2.61
C PHE A 180 3.86 -11.49 3.78
N ASP A 181 5.12 -11.22 3.51
CA ASP A 181 6.12 -10.78 4.47
C ASP A 181 6.76 -9.49 3.95
N ILE A 182 6.50 -8.37 4.64
CA ILE A 182 7.07 -7.07 4.29
C ILE A 182 7.99 -6.67 5.45
N ASP A 183 9.25 -6.48 5.14
CA ASP A 183 10.24 -6.10 6.14
C ASP A 183 10.17 -4.59 6.49
N ALA A 184 10.99 -4.15 7.44
CA ALA A 184 11.09 -2.75 7.85
C ALA A 184 11.62 -1.81 6.75
N ASN A 185 12.20 -2.34 5.68
CA ASN A 185 12.67 -1.58 4.52
C ASN A 185 11.61 -1.53 3.41
N GLY A 186 10.46 -2.16 3.65
CA GLY A 186 9.37 -2.24 2.69
C GLY A 186 9.53 -3.33 1.63
N ILE A 187 10.55 -4.19 1.70
CA ILE A 187 10.74 -5.29 0.73
C ILE A 187 9.68 -6.35 0.96
N LEU A 188 8.89 -6.62 -0.09
CA LEU A 188 7.82 -7.61 -0.07
C LEU A 188 8.32 -8.97 -0.55
N THR A 189 8.21 -9.98 0.29
CA THR A 189 8.37 -11.39 -0.08
C THR A 189 7.02 -12.08 -0.03
N VAL A 190 6.61 -12.70 -1.13
CA VAL A 190 5.39 -13.50 -1.18
C VAL A 190 5.79 -14.95 -1.39
N SER A 191 5.36 -15.82 -0.48
CA SER A 191 5.55 -17.26 -0.57
C SER A 191 4.23 -18.01 -0.67
N ALA A 192 4.25 -19.15 -1.35
CA ALA A 192 3.14 -20.07 -1.40
C ALA A 192 3.64 -21.48 -1.07
N LYS A 193 3.00 -22.15 -0.13
CA LYS A 193 3.37 -23.46 0.39
C LYS A 193 2.18 -24.40 0.36
N ASP A 194 2.36 -25.56 -0.25
CA ASP A 194 1.42 -26.68 -0.14
C ASP A 194 1.65 -27.37 1.22
N LEU A 195 0.67 -27.32 2.10
CA LEU A 195 0.76 -27.86 3.45
C LEU A 195 0.79 -29.40 3.49
N ASP A 196 0.26 -30.06 2.44
CA ASP A 196 0.29 -31.52 2.32
C ASP A 196 1.65 -32.06 1.84
N THR A 197 2.25 -31.40 0.85
CA THR A 197 3.51 -31.85 0.24
C THR A 197 4.74 -31.16 0.81
N GLY A 198 4.57 -30.03 1.50
CA GLY A 198 5.62 -29.18 2.00
C GLY A 198 6.38 -28.41 0.90
N LYS A 199 5.93 -28.49 -0.35
CA LYS A 199 6.54 -27.73 -1.46
C LYS A 199 6.22 -26.27 -1.35
N GLU A 200 7.24 -25.45 -1.55
CA GLU A 200 7.16 -24.01 -1.42
C GLU A 200 7.81 -23.32 -2.62
N GLN A 201 7.30 -22.16 -2.97
CA GLN A 201 7.85 -21.24 -3.96
C GLN A 201 7.61 -19.82 -3.48
N SER A 202 8.59 -18.95 -3.70
CA SER A 202 8.49 -17.54 -3.31
C SER A 202 8.96 -16.62 -4.42
N ILE A 203 8.55 -15.36 -4.33
CA ILE A 203 9.02 -14.24 -5.13
C ILE A 203 9.33 -13.07 -4.18
N THR A 204 10.42 -12.37 -4.43
CA THR A 204 10.70 -11.10 -3.78
C THR A 204 10.43 -9.98 -4.77
N ILE A 205 9.68 -8.97 -4.34
CA ILE A 205 9.24 -7.82 -5.12
C ILE A 205 9.87 -6.60 -4.49
N ASP A 206 10.69 -5.90 -5.24
CA ASP A 206 11.34 -4.66 -4.82
C ASP A 206 10.60 -3.41 -5.36
N ASP A 207 11.11 -2.23 -5.04
CA ASP A 207 10.45 -0.97 -5.40
C ASP A 207 10.34 -0.72 -6.91
N SER A 208 11.16 -1.39 -7.74
CA SER A 208 11.13 -1.21 -9.19
C SER A 208 9.85 -1.76 -9.83
N ASP A 209 9.19 -2.71 -9.19
CA ASP A 209 7.99 -3.38 -9.68
C ASP A 209 6.69 -2.76 -9.11
N ARG A 210 6.81 -1.82 -8.17
CA ARG A 210 5.68 -1.16 -7.52
C ARG A 210 5.12 0.00 -8.32
N MET A 211 3.98 0.51 -7.87
CA MET A 211 3.40 1.74 -8.40
C MET A 211 4.24 2.95 -8.02
N SER A 212 4.41 3.87 -8.96
CA SER A 212 4.89 5.23 -8.67
C SER A 212 3.85 6.00 -7.84
N ASP A 213 4.26 7.07 -7.18
CA ASP A 213 3.37 7.90 -6.36
C ASP A 213 2.16 8.42 -7.15
N ASP A 214 2.34 8.79 -8.42
CA ASP A 214 1.25 9.24 -9.30
C ASP A 214 0.28 8.09 -9.62
N GLU A 215 0.77 6.88 -9.86
CA GLU A 215 -0.05 5.69 -10.08
C GLU A 215 -0.80 5.27 -8.81
N VAL A 216 -0.18 5.39 -7.63
CA VAL A 216 -0.81 5.15 -6.33
C VAL A 216 -1.99 6.09 -6.14
N GLN A 217 -1.79 7.39 -6.41
CA GLN A 217 -2.86 8.38 -6.29
C GLN A 217 -4.01 8.11 -7.25
N GLN A 218 -3.69 7.74 -8.48
CA GLN A 218 -4.71 7.38 -9.47
C GLN A 218 -5.49 6.13 -9.05
N ALA A 219 -4.83 5.10 -8.55
CA ALA A 219 -5.47 3.88 -8.08
C ALA A 219 -6.46 4.13 -6.93
N ILE A 220 -6.13 5.06 -6.03
CA ILE A 220 -7.03 5.47 -4.93
C ILE A 220 -8.24 6.22 -5.48
N ASN A 221 -8.02 7.20 -6.36
CA ASN A 221 -9.11 7.98 -6.97
C ASN A 221 -10.04 7.09 -7.80
N ASP A 222 -9.49 6.16 -8.58
CA ASP A 222 -10.29 5.20 -9.36
C ASP A 222 -11.12 4.31 -8.44
N ALA A 223 -10.58 3.87 -7.30
CA ALA A 223 -11.31 3.06 -6.35
C ALA A 223 -12.50 3.82 -5.72
N GLU A 224 -12.35 5.11 -5.46
CA GLU A 224 -13.43 5.97 -4.95
C GLU A 224 -14.49 6.25 -6.03
N GLU A 225 -14.06 6.56 -7.27
CA GLU A 225 -14.96 6.87 -8.39
C GLU A 225 -15.85 5.67 -8.76
N TYR A 226 -15.29 4.46 -8.73
CA TYR A 226 -16.00 3.24 -9.10
C TYR A 226 -16.55 2.44 -7.92
N ALA A 227 -16.55 2.98 -6.70
CA ALA A 227 -16.93 2.25 -5.48
C ALA A 227 -18.32 1.59 -5.56
N GLU A 228 -19.34 2.30 -6.06
CA GLU A 228 -20.71 1.76 -6.18
C GLU A 228 -20.79 0.63 -7.23
N GLU A 229 -20.12 0.80 -8.37
CA GLU A 229 -20.08 -0.23 -9.42
C GLU A 229 -19.34 -1.48 -8.97
N ASP A 230 -18.26 -1.31 -8.24
CA ASP A 230 -17.44 -2.38 -7.70
C ASP A 230 -18.15 -3.16 -6.59
N GLU A 231 -18.93 -2.49 -5.74
CA GLU A 231 -19.76 -3.15 -4.73
C GLU A 231 -20.84 -4.01 -5.40
N PHE A 232 -21.50 -3.49 -6.44
CA PHE A 232 -22.47 -4.27 -7.21
C PHE A 232 -21.84 -5.49 -7.90
N ARG A 233 -20.68 -5.32 -8.50
CA ARG A 233 -19.94 -6.43 -9.14
C ARG A 233 -19.54 -7.50 -8.13
N ARG A 234 -19.04 -7.09 -6.96
CA ARG A 234 -18.68 -7.99 -5.88
C ARG A 234 -19.89 -8.79 -5.38
N ALA A 235 -20.99 -8.11 -5.09
CA ALA A 235 -22.23 -8.76 -4.66
C ALA A 235 -22.75 -9.76 -5.71
N THR A 236 -22.66 -9.42 -7.00
CA THR A 236 -23.05 -10.32 -8.08
C THR A 236 -22.19 -11.57 -8.12
N MET A 237 -20.86 -11.45 -7.93
CA MET A 237 -19.95 -12.58 -7.90
C MET A 237 -20.15 -13.47 -6.68
N GLU A 238 -20.42 -12.90 -5.50
CA GLU A 238 -20.76 -13.66 -4.30
C GLU A 238 -22.05 -14.49 -4.49
N VAL A 239 -23.08 -13.92 -5.09
CA VAL A 239 -24.33 -14.63 -5.40
C VAL A 239 -24.09 -15.76 -6.41
N LEU A 240 -23.33 -15.52 -7.47
CA LEU A 240 -22.99 -16.55 -8.46
C LEU A 240 -22.14 -17.69 -7.85
N SER A 241 -21.26 -17.38 -6.93
CA SER A 241 -20.48 -18.38 -6.17
C SER A 241 -21.37 -19.24 -5.28
N LEU A 242 -22.39 -18.66 -4.64
CA LEU A 242 -23.36 -19.39 -3.80
C LEU A 242 -24.28 -20.28 -4.63
N ILE A 243 -24.69 -19.87 -5.83
CA ILE A 243 -25.51 -20.67 -6.74
C ILE A 243 -24.74 -21.90 -7.24
N HIS A 244 -23.45 -21.75 -7.51
CA HIS A 244 -22.60 -22.87 -7.97
C HIS A 244 -22.34 -23.94 -6.91
N ILE A 245 -22.52 -23.64 -5.63
CA ILE A 245 -22.38 -24.58 -4.50
C ILE A 245 -23.70 -25.35 -4.26
N SER A 246 -24.81 -24.88 -4.77
CA SER A 246 -26.15 -25.44 -4.49
C SER A 246 -26.73 -26.34 -5.60
N GLU A 247 -26.01 -26.59 -6.68
CA GLU A 247 -26.41 -27.61 -7.66
C GLU A 247 -25.77 -28.95 -7.29
N PRO A 248 -26.59 -30.02 -7.14
CA PRO A 248 -26.15 -31.37 -6.78
C PRO A 248 -25.40 -32.12 -7.92
#